data_d0bb13cca12507d8e4900fb381080b37
#
_entry.id   d0bb13cca12507d8e4900fb381080b37
#
_cell.length_a   1.000
_cell.length_b   1.000
_cell.length_c   1.000
_cell.angle_alpha   90.00
_cell.angle_beta   90.00
_cell.angle_gamma   90.00
#
_symmetry.space_group_name_H-M   'P 1'
#
loop_
_entity.id
_entity.type
_entity.pdbx_description
1 polymer ?
#
loop_
_entity_poly.entity_id
_entity_poly.type
_entity_poly.pdbx_seq_one_letter_code
_entity_poly.pdbx_strand_id
1 'polypeptide(L)'
;MQDNALTIALSKGRIFEETLPLLAAAGIVPTEEPEKSRKLIIGTNHENIRLVIVRATDVPTYVRYGAADFGIAGKDVLIEHGGTGLYRPLDLEIAKCRMMVAVRKGFDYVAASQPGCRLKIATKYPEIAASHFAGKGVHVDIIKLYGSMELAPLVGLSDAIVDLVSTGNTLKANGLEAVEHIVDISSRLVVNKAALKTKYALLEPIIQAFGGAVKAK
;
A
#
# COMPACT_ATOMS: atom_id res chain seq x y z
N MET A 1 -28.39 -15.00 -8.09
CA MET A 1 -27.72 -15.43 -9.33
C MET A 1 -26.58 -14.50 -9.62
N GLN A 2 -25.37 -14.79 -9.15
CA GLN A 2 -24.07 -14.18 -9.57
C GLN A 2 -22.90 -14.88 -8.84
N ASP A 3 -23.04 -16.18 -8.52
CA ASP A 3 -22.01 -16.92 -7.75
C ASP A 3 -20.70 -17.15 -8.51
N ASN A 4 -20.67 -16.89 -9.83
CA ASN A 4 -19.49 -17.13 -10.68
C ASN A 4 -18.73 -15.87 -11.11
N ALA A 5 -19.10 -14.69 -10.63
CA ALA A 5 -18.40 -13.44 -10.99
C ALA A 5 -17.33 -13.08 -9.94
N LEU A 6 -16.16 -12.65 -10.42
CA LEU A 6 -15.08 -12.13 -9.60
C LEU A 6 -14.88 -10.63 -9.85
N THR A 7 -14.72 -9.88 -8.78
CA THR A 7 -14.36 -8.46 -8.81
C THR A 7 -13.01 -8.27 -8.14
N ILE A 8 -12.07 -7.64 -8.84
CA ILE A 8 -10.70 -7.40 -8.40
C ILE A 8 -10.52 -5.91 -8.14
N ALA A 9 -10.14 -5.51 -6.92
CA ALA A 9 -9.85 -4.12 -6.58
C ALA A 9 -8.37 -3.79 -6.80
N LEU A 10 -8.11 -2.78 -7.63
CA LEU A 10 -6.75 -2.31 -7.96
C LEU A 10 -6.66 -0.80 -7.89
N SER A 11 -5.47 -0.27 -7.61
CA SER A 11 -5.18 1.16 -7.73
C SER A 11 -4.38 1.44 -9.00
N LYS A 12 -4.50 2.65 -9.54
CA LYS A 12 -3.66 3.11 -10.65
C LYS A 12 -2.18 3.24 -10.21
N GLY A 13 -1.30 3.44 -11.20
CA GLY A 13 0.13 3.67 -11.01
C GLY A 13 0.94 2.40 -10.83
N ARG A 14 2.10 2.52 -10.18
CA ARG A 14 3.12 1.47 -10.10
C ARG A 14 2.59 0.11 -9.64
N ILE A 15 1.69 0.06 -8.66
CA ILE A 15 1.09 -1.20 -8.21
C ILE A 15 0.34 -1.88 -9.36
N PHE A 16 -0.44 -1.11 -10.14
CA PHE A 16 -1.17 -1.66 -11.28
C PHE A 16 -0.21 -2.20 -12.34
N GLU A 17 0.77 -1.39 -12.74
CA GLU A 17 1.75 -1.76 -13.77
C GLU A 17 2.49 -3.06 -13.41
N GLU A 18 2.99 -3.16 -12.17
CA GLU A 18 3.70 -4.35 -11.69
C GLU A 18 2.76 -5.54 -11.40
N THR A 19 1.43 -5.32 -11.33
CA THR A 19 0.41 -6.38 -11.19
C THR A 19 0.05 -7.02 -12.54
N LEU A 20 0.17 -6.30 -13.65
CA LEU A 20 -0.21 -6.81 -14.98
C LEU A 20 0.44 -8.17 -15.32
N PRO A 21 1.74 -8.40 -15.09
CA PRO A 21 2.35 -9.71 -15.33
C PRO A 21 1.76 -10.83 -14.46
N LEU A 22 1.34 -10.51 -13.22
CA LEU A 22 0.70 -11.48 -12.32
C LEU A 22 -0.71 -11.84 -12.80
N LEU A 23 -1.49 -10.85 -13.25
CA LEU A 23 -2.79 -11.08 -13.87
C LEU A 23 -2.65 -11.93 -15.13
N ALA A 24 -1.68 -11.61 -16.00
CA ALA A 24 -1.40 -12.37 -17.22
C ALA A 24 -1.02 -13.83 -16.91
N ALA A 25 -0.22 -14.07 -15.86
CA ALA A 25 0.11 -15.43 -15.40
C ALA A 25 -1.12 -16.23 -14.94
N ALA A 26 -2.16 -15.53 -14.43
CA ALA A 26 -3.46 -16.12 -14.10
C ALA A 26 -4.42 -16.16 -15.30
N GLY A 27 -3.97 -15.81 -16.52
CA GLY A 27 -4.81 -15.77 -17.73
C GLY A 27 -5.79 -14.59 -17.78
N ILE A 28 -5.60 -13.58 -16.92
CA ILE A 28 -6.50 -12.42 -16.81
C ILE A 28 -5.86 -11.22 -17.53
N VAL A 29 -6.53 -10.73 -18.56
CA VAL A 29 -6.06 -9.59 -19.36
C VAL A 29 -7.14 -8.50 -19.36
N PRO A 30 -6.84 -7.28 -18.89
CA PRO A 30 -7.78 -6.16 -18.98
C PRO A 30 -8.11 -5.81 -20.43
N THR A 31 -9.37 -5.44 -20.71
CA THR A 31 -9.81 -5.04 -22.04
C THR A 31 -9.40 -3.61 -22.41
N GLU A 32 -9.03 -2.81 -21.42
CA GLU A 32 -8.61 -1.40 -21.57
C GLU A 32 -7.44 -1.12 -20.62
N GLU A 33 -6.59 -0.16 -20.99
CA GLU A 33 -5.56 0.36 -20.11
C GLU A 33 -6.18 1.34 -19.08
N PRO A 34 -6.17 1.06 -17.79
CA PRO A 34 -6.76 1.93 -16.78
C PRO A 34 -6.18 3.34 -16.73
N GLU A 35 -4.89 3.49 -17.04
CA GLU A 35 -4.21 4.81 -17.05
C GLU A 35 -4.78 5.73 -18.14
N LYS A 36 -5.22 5.17 -19.25
CA LYS A 36 -5.81 5.90 -20.38
C LYS A 36 -7.34 6.01 -20.30
N SER A 37 -7.97 5.19 -19.46
CA SER A 37 -9.42 5.15 -19.31
C SER A 37 -9.90 5.99 -18.13
N ARG A 38 -11.08 6.64 -18.30
CA ARG A 38 -11.82 7.29 -17.21
C ARG A 38 -12.78 6.33 -16.52
N LYS A 39 -12.96 5.12 -17.06
CA LYS A 39 -13.82 4.11 -16.45
C LYS A 39 -13.21 3.60 -15.14
N LEU A 40 -14.05 3.40 -14.14
CA LEU A 40 -13.67 2.85 -12.85
C LEU A 40 -13.95 1.35 -12.76
N ILE A 41 -14.70 0.81 -13.71
CA ILE A 41 -14.94 -0.64 -13.87
C ILE A 41 -14.45 -1.01 -15.27
N ILE A 42 -13.52 -1.94 -15.32
CA ILE A 42 -12.86 -2.41 -16.55
C ILE A 42 -13.11 -3.90 -16.66
N GLY A 43 -13.57 -4.35 -17.84
CA GLY A 43 -13.71 -5.75 -18.17
C GLY A 43 -12.35 -6.44 -18.35
N THR A 44 -12.40 -7.76 -18.44
CA THR A 44 -11.24 -8.58 -18.81
C THR A 44 -11.61 -9.48 -19.98
N ASN A 45 -10.65 -10.27 -20.45
CA ASN A 45 -10.89 -11.35 -21.42
C ASN A 45 -11.85 -12.45 -20.89
N HIS A 46 -12.22 -12.41 -19.62
CA HIS A 46 -13.25 -13.28 -19.02
C HIS A 46 -14.50 -12.46 -18.71
N GLU A 47 -15.67 -12.87 -19.23
CA GLU A 47 -16.95 -12.17 -19.02
C GLU A 47 -17.35 -12.06 -17.54
N ASN A 48 -16.91 -13.02 -16.72
CA ASN A 48 -17.22 -13.11 -15.30
C ASN A 48 -16.14 -12.48 -14.39
N ILE A 49 -15.09 -11.87 -14.94
CA ILE A 49 -14.03 -11.20 -14.15
C ILE A 49 -13.95 -9.73 -14.54
N ARG A 50 -14.01 -8.85 -13.57
CA ARG A 50 -13.87 -7.39 -13.75
C ARG A 50 -12.92 -6.77 -12.76
N LEU A 51 -12.30 -5.68 -13.17
CA LEU A 51 -11.46 -4.84 -12.32
C LEU A 51 -12.24 -3.63 -11.84
N VAL A 52 -12.12 -3.27 -10.57
CA VAL A 52 -12.57 -1.98 -10.04
C VAL A 52 -11.34 -1.14 -9.68
N ILE A 53 -11.28 0.07 -10.22
CA ILE A 53 -10.14 0.96 -10.06
C ILE A 53 -10.49 1.97 -8.96
N VAL A 54 -9.78 1.86 -7.86
CA VAL A 54 -10.00 2.67 -6.66
C VAL A 54 -8.68 3.29 -6.16
N ARG A 55 -8.74 4.18 -5.19
CA ARG A 55 -7.52 4.68 -4.52
C ARG A 55 -6.86 3.54 -3.75
N ALA A 56 -5.53 3.52 -3.70
CA ALA A 56 -4.77 2.48 -2.99
C ALA A 56 -5.23 2.30 -1.53
N THR A 57 -5.55 3.42 -0.85
CA THR A 57 -6.07 3.43 0.52
C THR A 57 -7.43 2.77 0.68
N ASP A 58 -8.22 2.68 -0.38
CA ASP A 58 -9.60 2.20 -0.34
C ASP A 58 -9.68 0.70 -0.70
N VAL A 59 -8.66 0.14 -1.35
CA VAL A 59 -8.63 -1.28 -1.75
C VAL A 59 -8.99 -2.22 -0.58
N PRO A 60 -8.39 -2.10 0.62
CA PRO A 60 -8.74 -2.99 1.74
C PRO A 60 -10.21 -2.89 2.13
N THR A 61 -10.79 -1.69 2.09
CA THR A 61 -12.20 -1.45 2.41
C THR A 61 -13.13 -2.12 1.40
N TYR A 62 -12.87 -1.95 0.10
CA TYR A 62 -13.66 -2.60 -0.95
C TYR A 62 -13.63 -4.12 -0.82
N VAL A 63 -12.47 -4.70 -0.53
CA VAL A 63 -12.34 -6.14 -0.32
C VAL A 63 -13.01 -6.58 0.98
N ARG A 64 -12.80 -5.85 2.09
CA ARG A 64 -13.38 -6.19 3.40
C ARG A 64 -14.90 -6.28 3.35
N TYR A 65 -15.55 -5.33 2.71
CA TYR A 65 -17.02 -5.26 2.63
C TYR A 65 -17.63 -6.05 1.45
N GLY A 66 -16.82 -6.79 0.70
CA GLY A 66 -17.29 -7.67 -0.38
C GLY A 66 -17.69 -6.94 -1.66
N ALA A 67 -17.37 -5.65 -1.81
CA ALA A 67 -17.50 -4.94 -3.08
C ALA A 67 -16.48 -5.43 -4.11
N ALA A 68 -15.37 -6.01 -3.63
CA ALA A 68 -14.43 -6.80 -4.40
C ALA A 68 -14.14 -8.13 -3.68
N ASP A 69 -13.93 -9.19 -4.44
CA ASP A 69 -13.60 -10.53 -3.92
C ASP A 69 -12.15 -10.59 -3.44
N PHE A 70 -11.27 -9.94 -4.18
CA PHE A 70 -9.87 -9.75 -3.80
C PHE A 70 -9.31 -8.45 -4.39
N GLY A 71 -8.11 -8.08 -3.95
CA GLY A 71 -7.42 -6.90 -4.44
C GLY A 71 -5.94 -6.92 -4.11
N ILE A 72 -5.24 -5.89 -4.56
CA ILE A 72 -3.81 -5.74 -4.31
C ILE A 72 -3.58 -4.41 -3.60
N ALA A 73 -2.96 -4.48 -2.42
CA ALA A 73 -2.70 -3.32 -1.57
C ALA A 73 -1.29 -3.35 -1.00
N GLY A 74 -0.69 -2.18 -0.85
CA GLY A 74 0.59 -2.05 -0.17
C GLY A 74 0.50 -2.44 1.31
N LYS A 75 1.56 -3.02 1.85
CA LYS A 75 1.67 -3.39 3.27
C LYS A 75 1.44 -2.20 4.19
N ASP A 76 1.89 -1.00 3.78
CA ASP A 76 1.65 0.28 4.45
C ASP A 76 0.15 0.56 4.65
N VAL A 77 -0.62 0.47 3.57
CA VAL A 77 -2.08 0.66 3.59
C VAL A 77 -2.76 -0.39 4.47
N LEU A 78 -2.28 -1.63 4.44
CA LEU A 78 -2.84 -2.71 5.26
C LEU A 78 -2.56 -2.55 6.75
N ILE A 79 -1.40 -2.01 7.13
CA ILE A 79 -1.08 -1.68 8.54
C ILE A 79 -2.01 -0.56 9.01
N GLU A 80 -2.13 0.54 8.25
CA GLU A 80 -3.01 1.66 8.58
C GLU A 80 -4.49 1.26 8.67
N HIS A 81 -4.95 0.32 7.83
CA HIS A 81 -6.32 -0.20 7.85
C HIS A 81 -6.57 -1.18 9.02
N GLY A 82 -5.52 -1.67 9.71
CA GLY A 82 -5.62 -2.68 10.75
C GLY A 82 -5.86 -4.11 10.24
N GLY A 83 -6.08 -4.29 8.93
CA GLY A 83 -6.17 -5.61 8.26
C GLY A 83 -7.29 -6.55 8.72
N THR A 84 -8.21 -6.08 9.56
CA THR A 84 -9.32 -6.90 10.10
C THR A 84 -10.27 -7.33 8.97
N GLY A 85 -10.67 -8.59 8.99
CA GLY A 85 -11.63 -9.14 7.99
C GLY A 85 -11.00 -9.55 6.65
N LEU A 86 -9.69 -9.37 6.48
CA LEU A 86 -8.97 -9.72 5.26
C LEU A 86 -8.11 -10.97 5.46
N TYR A 87 -8.01 -11.79 4.42
CA TYR A 87 -7.01 -12.85 4.29
C TYR A 87 -5.88 -12.37 3.36
N ARG A 88 -4.63 -12.64 3.71
CA ARG A 88 -3.43 -12.14 3.01
C ARG A 88 -2.54 -13.33 2.64
N PRO A 89 -2.89 -14.08 1.58
CA PRO A 89 -2.19 -15.33 1.25
C PRO A 89 -0.78 -15.12 0.71
N LEU A 90 -0.51 -13.99 0.02
CA LEU A 90 0.74 -13.80 -0.69
C LEU A 90 1.34 -12.42 -0.47
N ASP A 91 2.66 -12.38 -0.27
CA ASP A 91 3.49 -11.23 -0.61
C ASP A 91 3.78 -11.30 -2.10
N LEU A 92 3.38 -10.28 -2.84
CA LEU A 92 3.56 -10.25 -4.30
C LEU A 92 4.94 -9.74 -4.72
N GLU A 93 5.72 -9.25 -3.76
CA GLU A 93 7.07 -8.73 -3.98
C GLU A 93 7.17 -7.64 -5.06
N ILE A 94 6.09 -6.90 -5.27
CA ILE A 94 5.99 -5.78 -6.20
C ILE A 94 5.86 -4.46 -5.47
N ALA A 95 6.11 -3.35 -6.17
CA ALA A 95 6.10 -1.98 -5.68
C ALA A 95 6.93 -1.82 -4.39
N LYS A 96 8.08 -2.50 -4.32
CA LYS A 96 8.96 -2.48 -3.15
C LYS A 96 9.46 -1.08 -2.84
N CYS A 97 9.38 -0.69 -1.57
CA CYS A 97 9.93 0.54 -1.02
C CYS A 97 10.13 0.36 0.50
N ARG A 98 10.53 1.41 1.18
CA ARG A 98 10.79 1.41 2.62
C ARG A 98 10.01 2.52 3.28
N MET A 99 9.41 2.26 4.44
CA MET A 99 8.91 3.30 5.32
C MET A 99 10.09 3.84 6.13
N MET A 100 10.33 5.16 6.06
CA MET A 100 11.48 5.81 6.67
C MET A 100 11.05 7.01 7.49
N VAL A 101 11.82 7.34 8.52
CA VAL A 101 11.84 8.68 9.10
C VAL A 101 12.82 9.52 8.29
N ALA A 102 12.40 10.72 7.89
CA ALA A 102 13.26 11.67 7.22
C ALA A 102 13.17 13.06 7.86
N VAL A 103 14.29 13.78 7.86
CA VAL A 103 14.44 15.10 8.48
C VAL A 103 15.14 16.06 7.53
N ARG A 104 15.12 17.35 7.84
CA ARG A 104 15.98 18.33 7.16
C ARG A 104 17.45 18.00 7.41
N LYS A 105 18.28 18.18 6.40
CA LYS A 105 19.74 18.07 6.57
C LYS A 105 20.23 18.96 7.72
N GLY A 106 21.07 18.38 8.59
CA GLY A 106 21.61 19.07 9.75
C GLY A 106 20.69 19.10 10.98
N PHE A 107 19.52 18.47 10.94
CA PHE A 107 18.69 18.28 12.12
C PHE A 107 19.28 17.16 12.99
N ASP A 108 19.52 17.42 14.27
CA ASP A 108 20.01 16.40 15.20
C ASP A 108 18.89 15.45 15.62
N TYR A 109 18.60 14.48 14.73
CA TYR A 109 17.57 13.49 14.96
C TYR A 109 17.91 12.57 16.16
N VAL A 110 19.20 12.27 16.38
CA VAL A 110 19.62 11.38 17.46
C VAL A 110 19.28 12.00 18.82
N ALA A 111 19.61 13.27 19.02
CA ALA A 111 19.25 13.98 20.25
C ALA A 111 17.72 14.15 20.38
N ALA A 112 17.03 14.48 19.30
CA ALA A 112 15.58 14.74 19.31
C ALA A 112 14.72 13.48 19.49
N SER A 113 15.25 12.29 19.21
CA SER A 113 14.53 11.00 19.30
C SER A 113 14.88 10.17 20.54
N GLN A 114 15.43 10.78 21.57
CA GLN A 114 15.67 10.10 22.84
C GLN A 114 14.38 9.81 23.61
N PRO A 115 14.32 8.76 24.45
CA PRO A 115 13.16 8.48 25.29
C PRO A 115 12.77 9.72 26.11
N GLY A 116 11.47 10.03 26.14
CA GLY A 116 10.92 11.22 26.82
C GLY A 116 10.93 12.50 25.96
N CYS A 117 11.63 12.54 24.84
CA CYS A 117 11.54 13.66 23.89
C CYS A 117 10.18 13.72 23.20
N ARG A 118 9.86 14.87 22.60
CA ARG A 118 8.64 15.12 21.86
C ARG A 118 8.99 15.64 20.47
N LEU A 119 8.40 15.01 19.44
CA LEU A 119 8.60 15.34 18.03
C LEU A 119 7.26 15.60 17.34
N LYS A 120 7.22 16.60 16.44
CA LYS A 120 6.13 16.80 15.50
C LYS A 120 6.41 16.01 14.22
N ILE A 121 5.57 15.05 13.90
CA ILE A 121 5.74 14.15 12.75
C ILE A 121 4.62 14.38 11.73
N ALA A 122 4.98 14.84 10.52
CA ALA A 122 4.02 14.89 9.42
C ALA A 122 4.04 13.57 8.65
N THR A 123 2.87 13.00 8.41
CA THR A 123 2.76 11.70 7.75
C THR A 123 1.38 11.45 7.16
N LYS A 124 1.34 10.59 6.14
CA LYS A 124 0.10 9.94 5.66
C LYS A 124 -0.24 8.67 6.47
N TYR A 125 0.69 8.20 7.30
CA TYR A 125 0.66 6.91 7.99
C TYR A 125 0.70 7.08 9.52
N PRO A 126 -0.37 7.63 10.13
CA PRO A 126 -0.42 7.94 11.56
C PRO A 126 -0.23 6.72 12.46
N GLU A 127 -0.83 5.58 12.13
CA GLU A 127 -0.74 4.37 12.95
C GLU A 127 0.68 3.78 12.94
N ILE A 128 1.32 3.76 11.76
CA ILE A 128 2.71 3.31 11.63
C ILE A 128 3.64 4.22 12.43
N ALA A 129 3.48 5.53 12.28
CA ALA A 129 4.32 6.51 12.98
C ALA A 129 4.12 6.42 14.50
N ALA A 130 2.87 6.42 14.98
CA ALA A 130 2.56 6.32 16.39
C ALA A 130 3.15 5.05 17.03
N SER A 131 2.94 3.91 16.38
CA SER A 131 3.45 2.62 16.86
C SER A 131 4.98 2.59 16.92
N HIS A 132 5.65 3.11 15.89
CA HIS A 132 7.12 3.16 15.82
C HIS A 132 7.72 3.97 16.96
N PHE A 133 7.26 5.21 17.16
CA PHE A 133 7.81 6.09 18.18
C PHE A 133 7.41 5.68 19.59
N ALA A 134 6.20 5.13 19.77
CA ALA A 134 5.78 4.56 21.07
C ALA A 134 6.70 3.40 21.50
N GLY A 135 7.10 2.54 20.56
CA GLY A 135 8.06 1.45 20.83
C GLY A 135 9.44 1.94 21.26
N LYS A 136 9.79 3.20 20.97
CA LYS A 136 11.04 3.86 21.37
C LYS A 136 10.90 4.74 22.63
N GLY A 137 9.71 4.89 23.19
CA GLY A 137 9.45 5.80 24.30
C GLY A 137 9.52 7.28 23.92
N VAL A 138 9.34 7.62 22.65
CA VAL A 138 9.33 9.00 22.13
C VAL A 138 7.89 9.47 21.96
N HIS A 139 7.57 10.63 22.53
CA HIS A 139 6.24 11.23 22.32
C HIS A 139 6.16 11.91 20.96
N VAL A 140 5.06 11.70 20.25
CA VAL A 140 4.87 12.32 18.93
C VAL A 140 3.55 13.08 18.84
N ASP A 141 3.62 14.27 18.25
CA ASP A 141 2.45 15.02 17.78
C ASP A 141 2.29 14.73 16.28
N ILE A 142 1.32 13.91 15.93
CA ILE A 142 1.12 13.48 14.53
C ILE A 142 0.29 14.49 13.78
N ILE A 143 0.83 14.99 12.68
CA ILE A 143 0.19 15.89 11.73
C ILE A 143 -0.14 15.07 10.48
N LYS A 144 -1.41 14.69 10.34
CA LYS A 144 -1.84 13.89 9.20
C LYS A 144 -1.93 14.76 7.95
N LEU A 145 -1.18 14.38 6.92
CA LEU A 145 -1.22 14.96 5.58
C LEU A 145 -1.61 13.90 4.55
N TYR A 146 -1.95 14.33 3.34
CA TYR A 146 -2.38 13.45 2.26
C TYR A 146 -1.39 13.42 1.09
N GLY A 147 -0.40 14.30 1.11
CA GLY A 147 0.67 14.40 0.10
C GLY A 147 1.65 15.51 0.42
N SER A 148 2.75 15.59 -0.35
CA SER A 148 3.81 16.60 -0.23
C SER A 148 4.39 16.70 1.20
N MET A 149 4.68 15.54 1.80
CA MET A 149 5.18 15.46 3.18
C MET A 149 6.49 16.24 3.35
N GLU A 150 7.34 16.24 2.30
CA GLU A 150 8.64 16.89 2.29
C GLU A 150 8.57 18.39 2.58
N LEU A 151 7.43 19.02 2.26
CA LEU A 151 7.23 20.45 2.51
C LEU A 151 7.09 20.74 4.01
N ALA A 152 6.53 19.85 4.80
CA ALA A 152 6.19 20.09 6.19
C ALA A 152 7.41 20.51 7.06
N PRO A 153 8.57 19.83 7.02
CA PRO A 153 9.74 20.28 7.76
C PRO A 153 10.32 21.61 7.23
N LEU A 154 10.18 21.87 5.94
CA LEU A 154 10.77 23.06 5.31
C LEU A 154 10.05 24.35 5.73
N VAL A 155 8.75 24.27 5.97
CA VAL A 155 7.94 25.40 6.43
C VAL A 155 7.75 25.45 7.96
N GLY A 156 8.45 24.57 8.70
CA GLY A 156 8.37 24.53 10.16
C GLY A 156 7.10 23.93 10.73
N LEU A 157 6.32 23.19 9.91
CA LEU A 157 5.12 22.51 10.37
C LEU A 157 5.45 21.27 11.21
N SER A 158 6.51 20.55 10.88
CA SER A 158 6.97 19.36 11.61
C SER A 158 8.50 19.34 11.75
N ASP A 159 8.97 18.52 12.70
CA ASP A 159 10.41 18.27 12.89
C ASP A 159 10.92 17.19 11.94
N ALA A 160 10.08 16.17 11.70
CA ALA A 160 10.38 15.05 10.82
C ALA A 160 9.15 14.63 10.04
N ILE A 161 9.35 13.77 9.06
CA ILE A 161 8.29 13.08 8.32
C ILE A 161 8.45 11.57 8.43
N VAL A 162 7.33 10.84 8.34
CA VAL A 162 7.30 9.40 8.10
C VAL A 162 6.64 9.17 6.75
N ASP A 163 7.39 8.65 5.79
CA ASP A 163 6.89 8.44 4.44
C ASP A 163 7.59 7.28 3.73
N LEU A 164 7.03 6.89 2.58
CA LEU A 164 7.59 5.87 1.70
C LEU A 164 8.78 6.40 0.92
N VAL A 165 9.87 5.68 0.96
CA VAL A 165 11.10 6.01 0.23
C VAL A 165 11.49 4.83 -0.66
N SER A 166 11.48 5.05 -1.97
CA SER A 166 12.01 4.11 -2.96
C SER A 166 13.48 4.42 -3.23
N THR A 167 13.77 5.44 -4.03
CA THR A 167 15.14 5.86 -4.39
C THR A 167 15.71 6.96 -3.49
N GLY A 168 14.84 7.69 -2.79
CA GLY A 168 15.22 8.86 -1.98
C GLY A 168 15.46 10.15 -2.78
N ASN A 169 15.22 10.15 -4.10
CA ASN A 169 15.47 11.34 -4.94
C ASN A 169 14.59 12.53 -4.54
N THR A 170 13.32 12.30 -4.20
CA THR A 170 12.40 13.35 -3.73
C THR A 170 12.92 14.01 -2.45
N LEU A 171 13.36 13.21 -1.48
CA LEU A 171 13.96 13.73 -0.24
C LEU A 171 15.17 14.62 -0.54
N LYS A 172 16.11 14.10 -1.34
CA LYS A 172 17.34 14.83 -1.71
C LYS A 172 17.04 16.15 -2.43
N ALA A 173 16.09 16.13 -3.37
CA ALA A 173 15.70 17.32 -4.13
C ALA A 173 15.10 18.42 -3.22
N ASN A 174 14.52 18.04 -2.08
CA ASN A 174 13.93 18.96 -1.10
C ASN A 174 14.81 19.19 0.14
N GLY A 175 16.10 18.80 0.09
CA GLY A 175 17.02 19.05 1.20
C GLY A 175 16.75 18.22 2.46
N LEU A 176 16.05 17.09 2.31
CA LEU A 176 15.81 16.12 3.38
C LEU A 176 16.74 14.92 3.23
N GLU A 177 16.89 14.20 4.32
CA GLU A 177 17.61 12.92 4.38
C GLU A 177 16.84 11.90 5.21
N ALA A 178 16.85 10.65 4.75
CA ALA A 178 16.29 9.53 5.49
C ALA A 178 17.27 9.12 6.59
N VAL A 179 16.80 9.11 7.85
CA VAL A 179 17.64 8.89 9.03
C VAL A 179 17.34 7.60 9.77
N GLU A 180 16.12 7.05 9.60
CA GLU A 180 15.75 5.82 10.27
C GLU A 180 14.81 4.97 9.41
N HIS A 181 15.08 3.66 9.36
CA HIS A 181 14.22 2.66 8.71
C HIS A 181 13.15 2.17 9.69
N ILE A 182 11.91 2.12 9.25
CA ILE A 182 10.79 1.62 10.04
C ILE A 182 10.42 0.20 9.61
N VAL A 183 10.09 0.02 8.33
CA VAL A 183 9.64 -1.28 7.80
C VAL A 183 9.76 -1.34 6.28
N ASP A 184 10.09 -2.52 5.76
CA ASP A 184 10.04 -2.79 4.32
C ASP A 184 8.61 -2.99 3.85
N ILE A 185 8.30 -2.38 2.72
CA ILE A 185 6.97 -2.37 2.11
C ILE A 185 7.03 -3.09 0.77
N SER A 186 6.05 -3.96 0.55
CA SER A 186 5.71 -4.58 -0.72
C SER A 186 4.19 -4.73 -0.81
N SER A 187 3.66 -4.97 -1.99
CA SER A 187 2.22 -5.17 -2.15
C SER A 187 1.82 -6.61 -1.82
N ARG A 188 0.62 -6.75 -1.28
CA ARG A 188 0.02 -8.01 -0.83
C ARG A 188 -1.24 -8.31 -1.64
N LEU A 189 -1.45 -9.59 -1.92
CA LEU A 189 -2.76 -10.07 -2.32
C LEU A 189 -3.65 -10.09 -1.07
N VAL A 190 -4.81 -9.46 -1.14
CA VAL A 190 -5.80 -9.44 -0.08
C VAL A 190 -7.12 -10.02 -0.59
N VAL A 191 -7.73 -10.91 0.19
CA VAL A 191 -8.93 -11.65 -0.20
C VAL A 191 -10.01 -11.46 0.86
N ASN A 192 -11.25 -11.26 0.40
CA ASN A 192 -12.41 -11.24 1.28
C ASN A 192 -12.63 -12.63 1.89
N LYS A 193 -12.79 -12.70 3.21
CA LYS A 193 -12.94 -13.99 3.91
C LYS A 193 -14.21 -14.76 3.53
N ALA A 194 -15.31 -14.06 3.20
CA ALA A 194 -16.54 -14.70 2.75
C ALA A 194 -16.38 -15.20 1.31
N ALA A 195 -15.82 -14.38 0.41
CA ALA A 195 -15.51 -14.79 -0.95
C ALA A 195 -14.58 -16.00 -0.99
N LEU A 196 -13.56 -16.06 -0.11
CA LEU A 196 -12.68 -17.21 -0.02
C LEU A 196 -13.44 -18.50 0.31
N LYS A 197 -14.54 -18.45 1.06
CA LYS A 197 -15.35 -19.62 1.39
C LYS A 197 -16.35 -19.97 0.27
N THR A 198 -16.99 -18.96 -0.31
CA THR A 198 -18.09 -19.16 -1.27
C THR A 198 -17.61 -19.32 -2.72
N LYS A 199 -16.44 -18.75 -3.05
CA LYS A 199 -15.86 -18.73 -4.41
C LYS A 199 -14.46 -19.36 -4.47
N TYR A 200 -14.14 -20.27 -3.56
CA TYR A 200 -12.81 -20.88 -3.44
C TYR A 200 -12.30 -21.46 -4.75
N ALA A 201 -13.16 -22.22 -5.46
CA ALA A 201 -12.80 -22.83 -6.73
C ALA A 201 -12.40 -21.85 -7.84
N LEU A 202 -12.87 -20.59 -7.77
CA LEU A 202 -12.49 -19.52 -8.69
C LEU A 202 -11.24 -18.78 -8.23
N LEU A 203 -11.07 -18.61 -6.93
CA LEU A 203 -9.98 -17.84 -6.34
C LEU A 203 -8.68 -18.63 -6.24
N GLU A 204 -8.74 -19.91 -5.91
CA GLU A 204 -7.54 -20.75 -5.72
C GLU A 204 -6.63 -20.81 -6.93
N PRO A 205 -7.10 -21.05 -8.17
CA PRO A 205 -6.23 -21.05 -9.35
C PRO A 205 -5.50 -19.72 -9.55
N ILE A 206 -6.16 -18.60 -9.28
CA ILE A 206 -5.58 -17.26 -9.39
C ILE A 206 -4.50 -17.06 -8.32
N ILE A 207 -4.78 -17.44 -7.07
CA ILE A 207 -3.80 -17.36 -5.97
C ILE A 207 -2.56 -18.22 -6.28
N GLN A 208 -2.75 -19.43 -6.79
CA GLN A 208 -1.64 -20.34 -7.17
C GLN A 208 -0.83 -19.75 -8.33
N ALA A 209 -1.49 -19.22 -9.36
CA ALA A 209 -0.80 -18.59 -10.50
C ALA A 209 0.03 -17.37 -10.06
N PHE A 210 -0.51 -16.52 -9.18
CA PHE A 210 0.23 -15.40 -8.60
C PHE A 210 1.43 -15.88 -7.78
N GLY A 211 1.23 -16.91 -6.93
CA GLY A 211 2.31 -17.50 -6.13
C GLY A 211 3.42 -18.12 -6.99
N GLY A 212 3.05 -18.76 -8.10
CA GLY A 212 4.00 -19.30 -9.08
C GLY A 212 4.80 -18.21 -9.78
N ALA A 213 4.11 -17.14 -10.22
CA ALA A 213 4.74 -16.02 -10.89
C ALA A 213 5.69 -15.21 -9.98
N VAL A 214 5.38 -15.11 -8.69
CA VAL A 214 6.28 -14.47 -7.70
C VAL A 214 7.54 -15.30 -7.48
N LYS A 215 7.42 -16.62 -7.40
CA LYS A 215 8.59 -17.52 -7.20
C LYS A 215 9.51 -17.62 -8.43
N ALA A 216 9.01 -17.28 -9.60
CA ALA A 216 9.76 -17.33 -10.86
C ALA A 216 10.56 -16.04 -11.14
N LYS A 217 10.40 -14.99 -10.32
CA LYS A 217 11.19 -13.75 -10.36
C LYS A 217 12.51 -13.89 -9.60
#